data_6be7daa9743a252c1511012148dc6e9a
#
_entry.id   6be7daa9743a252c1511012148dc6e9a
#
_cell.length_a   1.000
_cell.length_b   1.000
_cell.length_c   1.000
_cell.angle_alpha   90.00
_cell.angle_beta   90.00
_cell.angle_gamma   90.00
#
_symmetry.space_group_name_H-M   'P 1'
#
loop_
_entity.id
_entity.type
_entity.pdbx_description
1 polymer ?
#
loop_
_entity_poly.entity_id
_entity_poly.type
_entity_poly.pdbx_seq_one_letter_code
_entity_poly.pdbx_strand_id
1 'polypeptide(L)'
;RSSAASDVYKRQDLTCFHMINTQGAIVLGMVYNFLPFMIMPIFSVIDKIDPKVIEAAQDLGANSAMVFRKVIFPLSLPGVLSGVTMVFIPSVSTFALSRLLGGGKTLLLGDLIEMQFLGNAYNPHLGSAIGLVMMVIVLVCMAVMNRFGEGEEGVAVL
;
A
#
# COMPACT_ATOMS: atom_id res chain seq x y z
N ARG A 1 48.67 11.32 11.37
CA ARG A 1 47.42 10.90 12.08
C ARG A 1 46.14 11.08 11.26
N SER A 2 46.23 11.59 10.03
CA SER A 2 45.11 11.86 9.14
C SER A 2 44.73 10.68 8.21
N SER A 3 45.61 9.72 8.02
CA SER A 3 45.42 8.60 7.08
C SER A 3 44.38 7.57 7.54
N ALA A 4 44.35 7.23 8.82
CA ALA A 4 43.44 6.22 9.36
C ALA A 4 41.96 6.64 9.33
N ALA A 5 41.67 7.93 9.48
CA ALA A 5 40.29 8.45 9.37
C ALA A 5 39.78 8.42 7.93
N SER A 6 40.67 8.68 6.94
CA SER A 6 40.37 8.59 5.51
C SER A 6 40.08 7.16 5.07
N ASP A 7 40.77 6.17 5.64
CA ASP A 7 40.58 4.75 5.31
C ASP A 7 39.32 4.16 5.93
N VAL A 8 38.87 4.68 7.09
CA VAL A 8 37.56 4.32 7.68
C VAL A 8 36.42 4.86 6.83
N TYR A 9 36.54 6.08 6.29
CA TYR A 9 35.52 6.62 5.37
C TYR A 9 35.48 5.86 4.04
N LYS A 10 36.63 5.43 3.50
CA LYS A 10 36.68 4.62 2.26
C LYS A 10 36.18 3.20 2.43
N ARG A 11 36.23 2.63 3.63
CA ARG A 11 35.64 1.30 3.92
C ARG A 11 34.11 1.34 4.12
N GLN A 12 33.52 2.52 4.28
CA GLN A 12 32.06 2.72 4.23
C GLN A 12 31.52 2.76 2.80
N ASP A 13 32.37 2.78 1.78
CA ASP A 13 32.04 2.50 0.37
C ASP A 13 31.85 0.99 0.08
N LEU A 14 31.55 0.18 1.08
CA LEU A 14 30.90 -1.11 0.89
C LEU A 14 29.56 -0.81 0.23
N THR A 15 29.55 -0.90 -1.12
CA THR A 15 28.35 -1.09 -1.96
C THR A 15 27.04 -0.94 -1.17
N CYS A 16 26.86 0.20 -0.53
CA CYS A 16 25.59 0.56 0.04
C CYS A 16 24.68 0.71 -1.15
N PHE A 17 23.79 -0.23 -1.29
CA PHE A 17 22.71 -0.18 -2.23
C PHE A 17 22.06 1.20 -2.08
N HIS A 18 22.39 2.13 -2.98
CA HIS A 18 21.93 3.51 -2.92
C HIS A 18 20.44 3.50 -3.27
N MET A 19 19.62 3.03 -2.31
CA MET A 19 18.17 3.03 -2.47
C MET A 19 17.56 4.42 -2.27
N ILE A 20 18.20 5.25 -1.47
CA ILE A 20 17.75 6.61 -1.19
C ILE A 20 17.77 7.44 -2.48
N ASN A 21 16.76 8.26 -2.70
CA ASN A 21 16.52 9.07 -3.91
C ASN A 21 16.17 8.24 -5.17
N THR A 22 15.60 7.05 -5.00
CA THR A 22 15.07 6.24 -6.08
C THR A 22 13.57 6.00 -5.93
N GLN A 23 12.89 5.74 -7.03
CA GLN A 23 11.47 5.35 -7.00
C GLN A 23 11.24 4.07 -6.19
N GLY A 24 12.20 3.14 -6.23
CA GLY A 24 12.15 1.90 -5.45
C GLY A 24 12.14 2.15 -3.93
N ALA A 25 12.88 3.13 -3.44
CA ALA A 25 12.86 3.52 -2.03
C ALA A 25 11.50 4.06 -1.59
N ILE A 26 10.86 4.87 -2.44
CA ILE A 26 9.52 5.41 -2.16
C ILE A 26 8.50 4.27 -2.07
N VAL A 27 8.50 3.36 -3.05
CA VAL A 27 7.58 2.21 -3.09
C VAL A 27 7.80 1.30 -1.87
N LEU A 28 9.04 0.99 -1.54
CA LEU A 28 9.36 0.16 -0.38
C LEU A 28 8.94 0.82 0.94
N GLY A 29 9.17 2.13 1.07
CA GLY A 29 8.73 2.92 2.22
C GLY A 29 7.21 2.96 2.34
N MET A 30 6.48 3.10 1.22
CA MET A 30 5.03 3.03 1.20
C MET A 30 4.53 1.65 1.62
N VAL A 31 5.09 0.57 1.06
CA VAL A 31 4.74 -0.80 1.43
C VAL A 31 4.95 -1.01 2.93
N TYR A 32 6.10 -0.63 3.47
CA TYR A 32 6.39 -0.76 4.89
C TYR A 32 5.40 0.03 5.77
N ASN A 33 5.11 1.28 5.38
CA ASN A 33 4.23 2.16 6.15
C ASN A 33 2.76 1.69 6.14
N PHE A 34 2.27 1.16 5.01
CA PHE A 34 0.89 0.73 4.85
C PHE A 34 0.66 -0.76 5.08
N LEU A 35 1.73 -1.55 5.22
CA LEU A 35 1.67 -2.99 5.46
C LEU A 35 0.81 -3.37 6.68
N PRO A 36 0.90 -2.71 7.86
CA PRO A 36 0.04 -3.03 8.99
C PRO A 36 -1.45 -2.84 8.70
N PHE A 37 -1.80 -1.79 7.96
CA PHE A 37 -3.18 -1.50 7.58
C PHE A 37 -3.76 -2.52 6.60
N MET A 38 -2.91 -3.17 5.80
CA MET A 38 -3.31 -4.23 4.89
C MET A 38 -3.44 -5.59 5.59
N ILE A 39 -2.55 -5.87 6.54
CA ILE A 39 -2.55 -7.16 7.27
C ILE A 39 -3.79 -7.31 8.14
N MET A 40 -4.20 -6.24 8.84
CA MET A 40 -5.30 -6.32 9.81
C MET A 40 -6.63 -6.81 9.23
N PRO A 41 -7.18 -6.24 8.15
CA PRO A 41 -8.43 -6.75 7.58
C PRO A 41 -8.27 -8.15 6.98
N ILE A 42 -7.15 -8.47 6.36
CA ILE A 42 -6.90 -9.82 5.83
C ILE A 42 -6.87 -10.83 6.97
N PHE A 43 -6.16 -10.54 8.05
CA PHE A 43 -6.10 -11.40 9.24
C PHE A 43 -7.49 -11.61 9.85
N SER A 44 -8.27 -10.53 10.00
CA SER A 44 -9.62 -10.60 10.56
C SER A 44 -10.57 -11.50 9.77
N VAL A 45 -10.43 -11.56 8.45
CA VAL A 45 -11.26 -12.43 7.61
C VAL A 45 -10.75 -13.88 7.68
N ILE A 46 -9.44 -14.09 7.66
CA ILE A 46 -8.86 -15.45 7.77
C ILE A 46 -9.19 -16.08 9.12
N ASP A 47 -9.14 -15.30 10.21
CA ASP A 47 -9.44 -15.77 11.56
C ASP A 47 -10.91 -16.22 11.73
N LYS A 48 -11.81 -15.70 10.91
CA LYS A 48 -13.22 -16.07 10.88
C LYS A 48 -13.54 -17.32 10.06
N ILE A 49 -12.58 -17.87 9.33
CA ILE A 49 -12.79 -19.10 8.54
C ILE A 49 -12.96 -20.28 9.50
N ASP A 50 -14.11 -20.97 9.43
CA ASP A 50 -14.35 -22.15 10.24
C ASP A 50 -13.33 -23.27 9.91
N PRO A 51 -12.57 -23.77 10.89
CA PRO A 51 -11.63 -24.87 10.70
C PRO A 51 -12.25 -26.12 10.06
N LYS A 52 -13.54 -26.35 10.28
CA LYS A 52 -14.30 -27.46 9.70
C LYS A 52 -14.31 -27.44 8.17
N VAL A 53 -14.29 -26.25 7.55
CA VAL A 53 -14.24 -26.14 6.09
C VAL A 53 -12.89 -26.62 5.57
N ILE A 54 -11.81 -26.35 6.31
CA ILE A 54 -10.45 -26.79 5.99
C ILE A 54 -10.35 -28.32 6.17
N GLU A 55 -10.86 -28.84 7.27
CA GLU A 55 -10.91 -30.29 7.56
C GLU A 55 -11.70 -31.05 6.49
N ALA A 56 -12.88 -30.58 6.14
CA ALA A 56 -13.71 -31.17 5.10
C ALA A 56 -13.01 -31.20 3.73
N ALA A 57 -12.27 -30.15 3.38
CA ALA A 57 -11.48 -30.14 2.14
C ALA A 57 -10.33 -31.16 2.18
N GLN A 58 -9.69 -31.35 3.34
CA GLN A 58 -8.63 -32.35 3.52
C GLN A 58 -9.16 -33.77 3.46
N ASP A 59 -10.33 -34.01 4.04
CA ASP A 59 -11.03 -35.33 3.98
C ASP A 59 -11.39 -35.71 2.54
N LEU A 60 -11.65 -34.73 1.69
CA LEU A 60 -11.83 -34.91 0.24
C LEU A 60 -10.52 -35.11 -0.54
N GLY A 61 -9.38 -35.25 0.15
CA GLY A 61 -8.07 -35.52 -0.43
C GLY A 61 -7.33 -34.27 -0.92
N ALA A 62 -7.76 -33.05 -0.53
CA ALA A 62 -7.05 -31.85 -0.89
C ALA A 62 -5.75 -31.73 -0.09
N ASN A 63 -4.63 -31.49 -0.79
CA ASN A 63 -3.39 -31.13 -0.13
C ASN A 63 -3.40 -29.67 0.35
N SER A 64 -2.46 -29.28 1.24
CA SER A 64 -2.39 -27.96 1.83
C SER A 64 -2.35 -26.81 0.78
N ALA A 65 -1.68 -27.01 -0.34
CA ALA A 65 -1.63 -26.03 -1.43
C ALA A 65 -3.00 -25.90 -2.14
N MET A 66 -3.73 -27.00 -2.26
CA MET A 66 -5.08 -26.99 -2.84
C MET A 66 -6.09 -26.34 -1.91
N VAL A 67 -6.01 -26.62 -0.60
CA VAL A 67 -6.82 -25.95 0.44
C VAL A 67 -6.57 -24.46 0.42
N PHE A 68 -5.31 -24.03 0.40
CA PHE A 68 -4.99 -22.60 0.34
C PHE A 68 -5.59 -21.94 -0.90
N ARG A 69 -5.37 -22.52 -2.09
CA ARG A 69 -5.78 -21.90 -3.36
C ARG A 69 -7.28 -21.95 -3.62
N LYS A 70 -7.96 -23.03 -3.19
CA LYS A 70 -9.39 -23.24 -3.50
C LYS A 70 -10.33 -22.85 -2.38
N VAL A 71 -9.85 -22.76 -1.14
CA VAL A 71 -10.66 -22.47 0.04
C VAL A 71 -10.23 -21.13 0.67
N ILE A 72 -8.99 -21.06 1.18
CA ILE A 72 -8.56 -19.90 1.98
C ILE A 72 -8.47 -18.63 1.11
N PHE A 73 -7.86 -18.73 -0.07
CA PHE A 73 -7.66 -17.57 -0.94
C PHE A 73 -8.97 -16.92 -1.39
N PRO A 74 -9.98 -17.64 -1.93
CA PRO A 74 -11.24 -17.02 -2.30
C PRO A 74 -12.02 -16.47 -1.09
N LEU A 75 -11.99 -17.16 0.06
CA LEU A 75 -12.63 -16.66 1.27
C LEU A 75 -11.91 -15.43 1.87
N SER A 76 -10.62 -15.23 1.59
CA SER A 76 -9.88 -14.06 2.06
C SER A 76 -10.03 -12.82 1.16
N LEU A 77 -10.59 -12.95 -0.05
CA LEU A 77 -10.76 -11.85 -1.00
C LEU A 77 -11.50 -10.63 -0.42
N PRO A 78 -12.60 -10.77 0.34
CA PRO A 78 -13.26 -9.59 0.94
C PRO A 78 -12.33 -8.85 1.90
N GLY A 79 -11.49 -9.56 2.67
CA GLY A 79 -10.47 -8.94 3.52
C GLY A 79 -9.41 -8.20 2.72
N VAL A 80 -8.99 -8.75 1.59
CA VAL A 80 -8.03 -8.09 0.68
C VAL A 80 -8.63 -6.80 0.12
N LEU A 81 -9.88 -6.84 -0.36
CA LEU A 81 -10.58 -5.66 -0.90
C LEU A 81 -10.75 -4.58 0.17
N SER A 82 -11.15 -4.95 1.39
CA SER A 82 -11.24 -4.04 2.52
C SER A 82 -9.89 -3.42 2.87
N GLY A 83 -8.82 -4.21 2.91
CA GLY A 83 -7.45 -3.73 3.14
C GLY A 83 -6.97 -2.77 2.06
N VAL A 84 -7.21 -3.09 0.79
CA VAL A 84 -6.86 -2.21 -0.35
C VAL A 84 -7.61 -0.88 -0.24
N THR A 85 -8.91 -0.89 0.07
CA THR A 85 -9.69 0.32 0.26
C THR A 85 -9.14 1.19 1.39
N MET A 86 -8.78 0.58 2.52
CA MET A 86 -8.24 1.27 3.68
C MET A 86 -6.87 1.93 3.43
N VAL A 87 -6.04 1.29 2.60
CA VAL A 87 -4.70 1.78 2.24
C VAL A 87 -4.74 2.77 1.09
N PHE A 88 -5.71 2.66 0.18
CA PHE A 88 -5.77 3.42 -1.07
C PHE A 88 -5.81 4.94 -0.83
N ILE A 89 -6.71 5.42 0.03
CA ILE A 89 -6.88 6.86 0.30
C ILE A 89 -5.59 7.49 0.85
N PRO A 90 -4.99 6.98 1.95
CA PRO A 90 -3.77 7.59 2.48
C PRO A 90 -2.56 7.42 1.55
N SER A 91 -2.50 6.37 0.73
CA SER A 91 -1.38 6.19 -0.20
C SER A 91 -1.38 7.20 -1.33
N VAL A 92 -2.56 7.56 -1.85
CA VAL A 92 -2.70 8.55 -2.92
C VAL A 92 -2.41 9.96 -2.42
N SER A 93 -2.78 10.28 -1.18
CA SER A 93 -2.59 11.60 -0.60
C SER A 93 -1.23 11.82 0.08
N THR A 94 -0.40 10.76 0.20
CA THR A 94 0.88 10.90 0.89
C THR A 94 1.89 11.72 0.07
N PHE A 95 2.56 12.65 0.72
CA PHE A 95 3.66 13.44 0.17
C PHE A 95 4.94 13.32 1.01
N ALA A 96 4.80 13.04 2.30
CA ALA A 96 5.95 13.01 3.22
C ALA A 96 6.98 11.94 2.84
N LEU A 97 6.52 10.75 2.41
CA LEU A 97 7.41 9.66 2.03
C LEU A 97 8.18 9.95 0.75
N SER A 98 7.57 10.61 -0.25
CA SER A 98 8.26 10.99 -1.48
C SER A 98 9.37 12.01 -1.21
N ARG A 99 9.13 12.96 -0.31
CA ARG A 99 10.14 13.94 0.09
C ARG A 99 11.31 13.32 0.83
N LEU A 100 11.01 12.45 1.81
CA LEU A 100 12.04 11.82 2.65
C LEU A 100 12.88 10.80 1.87
N LEU A 101 12.26 9.99 1.02
CA LEU A 101 12.89 8.87 0.35
C LEU A 101 13.24 9.15 -1.12
N GLY A 102 12.48 10.02 -1.77
CA GLY A 102 12.65 10.37 -3.19
C GLY A 102 13.61 11.53 -3.46
N GLY A 103 14.08 12.23 -2.40
CA GLY A 103 15.01 13.35 -2.53
C GLY A 103 14.52 14.48 -3.46
N GLY A 104 13.21 14.66 -3.62
CA GLY A 104 12.61 15.68 -4.48
C GLY A 104 12.70 15.42 -5.99
N LYS A 105 13.23 14.27 -6.41
CA LYS A 105 13.34 13.91 -7.84
C LYS A 105 12.06 13.32 -8.41
N THR A 106 11.25 12.73 -7.57
CA THR A 106 9.97 12.10 -7.95
C THR A 106 8.85 12.83 -7.25
N LEU A 107 7.99 13.49 -8.01
CA LEU A 107 6.82 14.20 -7.50
C LEU A 107 5.62 13.25 -7.55
N LEU A 108 5.01 13.01 -6.40
CA LEU A 108 3.71 12.38 -6.30
C LEU A 108 2.60 13.43 -6.41
N LEU A 109 1.37 12.99 -6.62
CA LEU A 109 0.22 13.90 -6.73
C LEU A 109 0.02 14.73 -5.45
N GLY A 110 0.25 14.13 -4.28
CA GLY A 110 0.23 14.85 -3.00
C GLY A 110 1.28 15.97 -2.90
N ASP A 111 2.51 15.72 -3.37
CA ASP A 111 3.57 16.73 -3.43
C ASP A 111 3.19 17.90 -4.34
N LEU A 112 2.55 17.59 -5.47
CA LEU A 112 2.14 18.59 -6.46
C LEU A 112 1.10 19.54 -5.88
N ILE A 113 0.14 19.01 -5.13
CA ILE A 113 -0.86 19.81 -4.41
C ILE A 113 -0.18 20.66 -3.33
N GLU A 114 0.67 20.05 -2.51
CA GLU A 114 1.37 20.76 -1.43
C GLU A 114 2.23 21.91 -1.96
N MET A 115 2.94 21.72 -3.08
CA MET A 115 3.75 22.75 -3.71
C MET A 115 2.93 23.99 -4.14
N GLN A 116 1.64 23.80 -4.51
CA GLN A 116 0.77 24.89 -4.89
C GLN A 116 0.28 25.71 -3.68
N PHE A 117 0.21 25.10 -2.50
CA PHE A 117 -0.24 25.77 -1.28
C PHE A 117 0.91 26.29 -0.42
N LEU A 118 2.03 25.57 -0.34
CA LEU A 118 3.15 25.85 0.58
C LEU A 118 4.48 26.10 -0.15
N GLY A 119 4.55 25.90 -1.47
CA GLY A 119 5.78 26.07 -2.26
C GLY A 119 5.99 27.49 -2.79
N ASN A 120 7.15 27.70 -3.44
CA ASN A 120 7.51 28.97 -4.06
C ASN A 120 6.61 29.38 -5.24
N ALA A 121 5.87 28.43 -5.81
CA ALA A 121 4.89 28.65 -6.88
C ALA A 121 3.46 28.75 -6.32
N TYR A 122 3.28 29.53 -5.27
CA TYR A 122 2.00 29.69 -4.58
C TYR A 122 0.85 30.03 -5.55
N ASN A 123 0.04 29.03 -5.86
CA ASN A 123 -1.15 29.18 -6.69
C ASN A 123 -2.30 28.31 -6.13
N PRO A 124 -3.05 28.83 -5.12
CA PRO A 124 -4.10 28.08 -4.46
C PRO A 124 -5.25 27.69 -5.39
N HIS A 125 -5.50 28.43 -6.45
CA HIS A 125 -6.52 28.10 -7.43
C HIS A 125 -6.16 26.83 -8.20
N LEU A 126 -4.91 26.71 -8.62
CA LEU A 126 -4.40 25.51 -9.30
C LEU A 126 -4.34 24.31 -8.34
N GLY A 127 -3.89 24.52 -7.11
CA GLY A 127 -3.88 23.50 -6.06
C GLY A 127 -5.28 22.97 -5.77
N SER A 128 -6.27 23.84 -5.66
CA SER A 128 -7.67 23.45 -5.45
C SER A 128 -8.25 22.69 -6.64
N ALA A 129 -7.92 23.08 -7.88
CA ALA A 129 -8.37 22.39 -9.07
C ALA A 129 -7.80 20.96 -9.14
N ILE A 130 -6.50 20.79 -8.87
CA ILE A 130 -5.85 19.48 -8.84
C ILE A 130 -6.44 18.61 -7.73
N GLY A 131 -6.66 19.18 -6.52
CA GLY A 131 -7.28 18.49 -5.40
C GLY A 131 -8.70 18.02 -5.70
N LEU A 132 -9.49 18.83 -6.40
CA LEU A 132 -10.85 18.48 -6.80
C LEU A 132 -10.84 17.33 -7.83
N VAL A 133 -9.99 17.40 -8.84
CA VAL A 133 -9.83 16.30 -9.82
C VAL A 133 -9.40 15.00 -9.11
N MET A 134 -8.44 15.10 -8.18
CA MET A 134 -7.97 13.97 -7.42
C MET A 134 -9.08 13.37 -6.54
N MET A 135 -9.90 14.23 -5.90
CA MET A 135 -11.06 13.77 -5.13
C MET A 135 -12.05 12.99 -6.00
N VAL A 136 -12.35 13.48 -7.20
CA VAL A 136 -13.25 12.78 -8.13
C VAL A 136 -12.67 11.42 -8.53
N ILE A 137 -11.38 11.34 -8.86
CA ILE A 137 -10.71 10.09 -9.21
C ILE A 137 -10.78 9.09 -8.04
N VAL A 138 -10.48 9.53 -6.81
CA VAL A 138 -10.54 8.69 -5.62
C VAL A 138 -11.95 8.18 -5.38
N LEU A 139 -12.97 9.04 -5.49
CA LEU A 139 -14.38 8.64 -5.33
C LEU A 139 -14.81 7.61 -6.38
N VAL A 140 -14.42 7.79 -7.64
CA VAL A 140 -14.71 6.82 -8.70
C VAL A 140 -14.01 5.49 -8.42
N CYS A 141 -12.73 5.51 -8.05
CA CYS A 141 -12.01 4.28 -7.69
C CYS A 141 -12.66 3.57 -6.50
N MET A 142 -13.05 4.31 -5.45
CA MET A 142 -13.75 3.72 -4.31
C MET A 142 -15.10 3.15 -4.68
N ALA A 143 -15.89 3.84 -5.49
CA ALA A 143 -17.17 3.34 -5.96
C ALA A 143 -17.03 2.02 -6.75
N VAL A 144 -15.99 1.95 -7.59
CA VAL A 144 -15.66 0.72 -8.33
C VAL A 144 -15.25 -0.40 -7.36
N MET A 145 -14.37 -0.10 -6.41
CA MET A 145 -13.89 -1.10 -5.44
C MET A 145 -15.02 -1.61 -4.55
N ASN A 146 -15.89 -0.72 -4.05
CA ASN A 146 -17.05 -1.12 -3.25
C ASN A 146 -18.02 -1.99 -4.06
N ARG A 147 -18.26 -1.66 -5.32
CA ARG A 147 -19.13 -2.48 -6.17
C ARG A 147 -18.61 -3.92 -6.36
N PHE A 148 -17.29 -4.11 -6.37
CA PHE A 148 -16.67 -5.44 -6.41
C PHE A 148 -16.59 -6.09 -5.02
N GLY A 149 -16.51 -5.30 -3.94
CA GLY A 149 -16.44 -5.79 -2.57
C GLY A 149 -17.79 -6.20 -1.99
N GLU A 150 -18.86 -5.43 -2.26
CA GLU A 150 -20.22 -5.70 -1.76
C GLU A 150 -20.89 -6.91 -2.44
N GLY A 151 -20.36 -7.37 -3.57
CA GLY A 151 -20.88 -8.55 -4.26
C GLY A 151 -20.73 -9.87 -3.48
N GLU A 152 -19.86 -9.91 -2.47
CA GLU A 152 -19.56 -11.13 -1.72
C GLU A 152 -20.10 -11.13 -0.27
N GLU A 153 -20.39 -9.97 0.32
CA GLU A 153 -21.01 -9.94 1.66
C GLU A 153 -22.47 -10.41 1.66
N GLY A 154 -23.14 -10.34 0.51
CA GLY A 154 -24.52 -10.81 0.35
C GLY A 154 -24.70 -12.34 0.30
N VAL A 155 -23.64 -13.10 0.13
CA VAL A 155 -23.69 -14.57 0.00
C VAL A 155 -23.35 -15.28 1.31
N ALA A 156 -22.81 -14.59 2.29
CA ALA A 156 -22.38 -15.18 3.58
C ALA A 156 -23.48 -15.15 4.67
N VAL A 157 -24.70 -14.72 4.34
CA VAL A 157 -25.84 -14.60 5.31
C VAL A 157 -27.07 -15.45 4.89
N LEU A 158 -26.84 -16.58 4.24
CA LEU A 158 -27.90 -17.61 4.03
C LEU A 158 -27.49 -18.94 4.58
#